data_e69d35d1a787683c877ac4cbc156ff4e
#
_entry.id   e69d35d1a787683c877ac4cbc156ff4e
#
_cell.length_a   1.000
_cell.length_b   1.000
_cell.length_c   1.000
_cell.angle_alpha   90.00
_cell.angle_beta   90.00
_cell.angle_gamma   90.00
#
_symmetry.space_group_name_H-M   'P 1'
#
loop_
_entity.id
_entity.type
_entity.pdbx_description
1 polymer ?
#
loop_
_entity_poly.entity_id
_entity_poly.type
_entity_poly.pdbx_seq_one_letter_code
_entity_poly.pdbx_strand_id
1 'polypeptide(L)'
;MQTKAVRIHGTNDLRLDTFYLPEIADDEILAAVVSDSVCMSTHKAAMQGSSHKRVPDDVAENPTIVGHEFCGVIEKVGEKWKDKFAPGEKFAIQPAHNHGGSLDAPGYSYRFCGGDATHVIIPRETLEEDCLLKYSGDAFFYGSLAEPMSCIIGGAHASYHTKSGSYVHKMGIREGGKLALLAGAGPMGLGMVDYIVHCDRKPSLVIVTDIDSARLSRAASILPPSEAERHGVKLMYVNTTNFEDPIAFMKRFAPDGFDDVFVYAPVKPVIEMGDRLLGRDGCLNFFAGPTKTDFRAELNFYNVHYASTHIVGTSGGNTDDMREALRMMEDGRLNPAAMITHICGLDAVADVTLNLDKIPGGKKLCYTNISLPLTAISDLEKLGKTDPLMRELAEICGRHGGLWSAEAEKFLLENAKPI
;
A
#
# COMPACT_ATOMS: atom_id res chain seq x y z
N MET A 1 -5.35 19.62 23.24
CA MET A 1 -6.29 18.49 23.07
C MET A 1 -5.60 17.21 23.54
N GLN A 2 -6.33 16.25 24.15
CA GLN A 2 -5.76 14.95 24.51
C GLN A 2 -5.85 14.00 23.30
N THR A 3 -4.79 13.23 23.04
CA THR A 3 -4.76 12.20 22.02
C THR A 3 -4.24 10.89 22.56
N LYS A 4 -4.67 9.76 21.98
CA LYS A 4 -4.08 8.44 22.17
C LYS A 4 -3.34 8.08 20.87
N ALA A 5 -2.10 7.61 20.97
CA ALA A 5 -1.32 7.23 19.82
C ALA A 5 -0.33 6.10 20.11
N VAL A 6 -0.09 5.25 19.12
CA VAL A 6 1.01 4.31 19.19
C VAL A 6 2.29 5.05 18.77
N ARG A 7 3.28 5.06 19.67
CA ARG A 7 4.53 5.77 19.48
C ARG A 7 5.74 4.83 19.57
N ILE A 8 6.76 5.15 18.78
CA ILE A 8 8.07 4.50 18.88
C ILE A 8 8.90 5.18 19.95
N HIS A 9 9.39 4.40 20.91
CA HIS A 9 10.24 4.82 22.02
C HIS A 9 11.68 4.32 21.89
N GLY A 10 11.94 3.47 20.91
CA GLY A 10 13.24 2.87 20.67
C GLY A 10 13.13 1.59 19.85
N THR A 11 14.23 0.86 19.79
CA THR A 11 14.30 -0.42 19.07
C THR A 11 13.34 -1.44 19.66
N ASN A 12 12.42 -1.95 18.85
CA ASN A 12 11.41 -2.94 19.26
C ASN A 12 10.51 -2.48 20.43
N ASP A 13 10.29 -1.16 20.54
CA ASP A 13 9.53 -0.56 21.63
C ASP A 13 8.47 0.38 21.07
N LEU A 14 7.27 -0.17 20.86
CA LEU A 14 6.05 0.56 20.51
C LEU A 14 5.10 0.55 21.71
N ARG A 15 4.53 1.71 22.02
CA ARG A 15 3.59 1.88 23.16
C ARG A 15 2.38 2.68 22.73
N LEU A 16 1.19 2.28 23.24
CA LEU A 16 -0.01 3.10 23.19
C LEU A 16 0.04 4.12 24.33
N ASP A 17 0.29 5.37 23.98
CA ASP A 17 0.39 6.48 24.92
C ASP A 17 -0.84 7.37 24.88
N THR A 18 -1.10 8.04 26.01
CA THR A 18 -2.07 9.14 26.10
C THR A 18 -1.32 10.41 26.51
N PHE A 19 -1.43 11.45 25.69
CA PHE A 19 -0.73 12.72 25.94
C PHE A 19 -1.51 13.90 25.36
N TYR A 20 -1.01 15.12 25.59
CA TYR A 20 -1.63 16.33 25.07
C TYR A 20 -0.88 16.83 23.84
N LEU A 21 -1.63 17.10 22.77
CA LEU A 21 -1.13 17.84 21.62
C LEU A 21 -1.03 19.32 22.01
N PRO A 22 0.00 20.05 21.53
CA PRO A 22 0.08 21.50 21.66
C PRO A 22 -1.04 22.19 20.86
N GLU A 23 -1.19 23.51 21.02
CA GLU A 23 -1.98 24.32 20.09
C GLU A 23 -1.27 24.36 18.74
N ILE A 24 -2.05 24.29 17.65
CA ILE A 24 -1.50 24.38 16.28
C ILE A 24 -0.96 25.78 16.00
N ALA A 25 0.12 25.85 15.24
CA ALA A 25 0.61 27.09 14.65
C ALA A 25 -0.26 27.54 13.46
N ASP A 26 -0.02 28.76 12.97
CA ASP A 26 -0.75 29.32 11.83
C ASP A 26 -0.54 28.54 10.52
N ASP A 27 0.51 27.76 10.43
CA ASP A 27 0.90 26.96 9.27
C ASP A 27 0.71 25.44 9.46
N GLU A 28 -0.10 25.04 10.45
CA GLU A 28 -0.41 23.65 10.77
C GLU A 28 -1.92 23.37 10.69
N ILE A 29 -2.29 22.09 10.70
CA ILE A 29 -3.68 21.61 10.72
C ILE A 29 -3.84 20.58 11.83
N LEU A 30 -4.89 20.72 12.67
CA LEU A 30 -5.35 19.67 13.59
C LEU A 30 -6.32 18.76 12.85
N ALA A 31 -6.13 17.46 12.97
CA ALA A 31 -6.99 16.47 12.33
C ALA A 31 -7.29 15.28 13.26
N ALA A 32 -8.50 14.74 13.15
CA ALA A 32 -8.87 13.44 13.68
C ALA A 32 -8.54 12.35 12.65
N VAL A 33 -7.76 11.34 13.03
CA VAL A 33 -7.53 10.17 12.19
C VAL A 33 -8.65 9.17 12.42
N VAL A 34 -9.12 8.53 11.36
CA VAL A 34 -10.18 7.51 11.43
C VAL A 34 -9.65 6.13 11.06
N SER A 35 -8.87 6.04 10.00
CA SER A 35 -8.26 4.77 9.58
C SER A 35 -6.78 4.94 9.23
N ASP A 36 -6.01 3.91 9.53
CA ASP A 36 -4.64 3.70 9.04
C ASP A 36 -4.49 2.25 8.56
N SER A 37 -3.42 1.94 7.88
CA SER A 37 -3.11 0.60 7.41
C SER A 37 -1.70 0.20 7.82
N VAL A 38 -1.59 -0.87 8.60
CA VAL A 38 -0.29 -1.33 9.12
C VAL A 38 0.61 -1.83 8.00
N CYS A 39 1.81 -1.28 7.90
CA CYS A 39 2.77 -1.50 6.82
C CYS A 39 4.08 -2.15 7.32
N MET A 40 4.67 -2.98 6.45
CA MET A 40 5.99 -3.57 6.72
C MET A 40 7.11 -2.53 6.89
N SER A 41 6.97 -1.33 6.34
CA SER A 41 7.93 -0.24 6.55
C SER A 41 7.82 0.33 7.97
N THR A 42 6.63 0.41 8.56
CA THR A 42 6.45 0.76 9.99
C THR A 42 7.04 -0.33 10.90
N HIS A 43 6.81 -1.61 10.58
CA HIS A 43 7.46 -2.72 11.28
C HIS A 43 8.99 -2.61 11.26
N LYS A 44 9.59 -2.33 10.09
CA LYS A 44 11.04 -2.14 9.97
C LYS A 44 11.53 -0.97 10.81
N ALA A 45 10.82 0.15 10.82
CA ALA A 45 11.16 1.31 11.65
C ALA A 45 11.11 0.96 13.14
N ALA A 46 10.08 0.26 13.58
CA ALA A 46 9.95 -0.22 14.96
C ALA A 46 11.09 -1.17 15.38
N MET A 47 11.47 -2.09 14.49
CA MET A 47 12.56 -3.04 14.74
C MET A 47 13.95 -2.39 14.77
N GLN A 48 14.16 -1.27 14.06
CA GLN A 48 15.44 -0.58 13.97
C GLN A 48 15.57 0.59 14.95
N GLY A 49 14.46 1.18 15.41
CA GLY A 49 14.49 2.37 16.26
C GLY A 49 15.26 3.52 15.59
N SER A 50 16.09 4.23 16.35
CA SER A 50 16.93 5.34 15.86
C SER A 50 17.93 4.94 14.77
N SER A 51 18.19 3.66 14.56
CA SER A 51 19.01 3.20 13.41
C SER A 51 18.26 3.25 12.07
N HIS A 52 16.96 3.46 12.09
CA HIS A 52 16.16 3.62 10.86
C HIS A 52 16.31 5.04 10.32
N LYS A 53 16.57 5.18 9.02
CA LYS A 53 16.87 6.44 8.32
C LYS A 53 15.84 7.58 8.47
N ARG A 54 14.63 7.28 8.96
CA ARG A 54 13.53 8.25 9.15
C ARG A 54 13.15 8.45 10.61
N VAL A 55 13.67 7.63 11.52
CA VAL A 55 13.38 7.74 12.96
C VAL A 55 14.43 8.65 13.59
N PRO A 56 14.03 9.68 14.35
CA PRO A 56 14.97 10.60 14.99
C PRO A 56 15.90 9.89 15.98
N ASP A 57 17.12 10.41 16.10
CA ASP A 57 18.13 9.85 17.03
C ASP A 57 17.69 9.96 18.50
N ASP A 58 16.89 10.99 18.82
CA ASP A 58 16.38 11.29 20.15
C ASP A 58 15.02 10.69 20.46
N VAL A 59 14.60 9.66 19.70
CA VAL A 59 13.26 9.05 19.78
C VAL A 59 12.93 8.49 21.16
N ALA A 60 13.94 8.14 21.96
CA ALA A 60 13.73 7.66 23.33
C ALA A 60 13.22 8.77 24.27
N GLU A 61 13.70 10.01 24.09
CA GLU A 61 13.30 11.18 24.85
C GLU A 61 12.09 11.88 24.20
N ASN A 62 11.99 11.85 22.88
CA ASN A 62 10.98 12.50 22.07
C ASN A 62 10.25 11.50 21.16
N PRO A 63 9.41 10.60 21.72
CA PRO A 63 8.75 9.55 20.94
C PRO A 63 7.89 10.10 19.81
N THR A 64 7.95 9.46 18.64
CA THR A 64 7.21 9.84 17.43
C THR A 64 6.01 8.92 17.20
N ILE A 65 4.92 9.45 16.63
CA ILE A 65 3.74 8.67 16.26
C ILE A 65 4.06 7.83 15.02
N VAL A 66 3.67 6.55 15.02
CA VAL A 66 3.82 5.66 13.88
C VAL A 66 2.55 5.59 13.03
N GLY A 67 2.62 4.86 11.90
CA GLY A 67 1.53 4.77 10.91
C GLY A 67 1.61 5.89 9.86
N HIS A 68 1.64 5.52 8.59
CA HIS A 68 1.86 6.49 7.50
C HIS A 68 0.91 6.31 6.32
N GLU A 69 -0.06 5.41 6.44
CA GLU A 69 -1.08 5.13 5.44
C GLU A 69 -2.46 5.54 5.97
N PHE A 70 -2.70 6.84 6.24
CA PHE A 70 -3.86 7.26 7.01
C PHE A 70 -4.78 8.28 6.36
N CYS A 71 -6.02 8.25 6.82
CA CYS A 71 -7.12 9.09 6.40
C CYS A 71 -7.93 9.53 7.61
N GLY A 72 -8.51 10.71 7.53
CA GLY A 72 -9.30 11.25 8.63
C GLY A 72 -10.07 12.50 8.24
N VAL A 73 -10.39 13.32 9.25
CA VAL A 73 -11.18 14.55 9.11
C VAL A 73 -10.42 15.73 9.70
N ILE A 74 -10.37 16.82 8.98
CA ILE A 74 -9.79 18.09 9.45
C ILE A 74 -10.67 18.69 10.54
N GLU A 75 -10.10 19.07 11.67
CA GLU A 75 -10.83 19.70 12.79
C GLU A 75 -10.56 21.19 12.94
N LYS A 76 -9.29 21.60 12.76
CA LYS A 76 -8.90 23.01 12.85
C LYS A 76 -7.81 23.31 11.85
N VAL A 77 -7.90 24.46 11.21
CA VAL A 77 -6.97 24.92 10.17
C VAL A 77 -6.26 26.16 10.64
N GLY A 78 -4.93 26.17 10.56
CA GLY A 78 -4.11 27.36 10.79
C GLY A 78 -4.37 28.44 9.75
N GLU A 79 -4.12 29.71 10.11
CA GLU A 79 -4.50 30.90 9.31
C GLU A 79 -3.98 30.82 7.86
N LYS A 80 -2.76 30.32 7.67
CA LYS A 80 -2.09 30.21 6.36
C LYS A 80 -2.84 29.31 5.36
N TRP A 81 -3.65 28.36 5.85
CA TRP A 81 -4.24 27.32 5.01
C TRP A 81 -5.76 27.40 4.89
N LYS A 82 -6.42 28.40 5.48
CA LYS A 82 -7.89 28.55 5.46
C LYS A 82 -8.50 28.72 4.06
N ASP A 83 -7.73 29.25 3.11
CA ASP A 83 -8.20 29.36 1.72
C ASP A 83 -8.18 28.02 1.00
N LYS A 84 -7.42 27.05 1.51
CA LYS A 84 -7.26 25.74 0.87
C LYS A 84 -8.03 24.62 1.58
N PHE A 85 -8.13 24.67 2.91
CA PHE A 85 -8.74 23.62 3.72
C PHE A 85 -9.78 24.18 4.69
N ALA A 86 -10.78 23.35 5.04
CA ALA A 86 -11.83 23.68 6.01
C ALA A 86 -12.07 22.53 7.02
N PRO A 87 -12.49 22.84 8.25
CA PRO A 87 -12.97 21.83 9.19
C PRO A 87 -14.11 20.98 8.60
N GLY A 88 -14.10 19.69 8.86
CA GLY A 88 -15.04 18.72 8.34
C GLY A 88 -14.65 18.09 7.01
N GLU A 89 -13.65 18.60 6.29
CA GLU A 89 -13.14 17.97 5.08
C GLU A 89 -12.37 16.68 5.42
N LYS A 90 -12.61 15.61 4.67
CA LYS A 90 -11.80 14.41 4.72
C LYS A 90 -10.47 14.62 4.01
N PHE A 91 -9.44 13.95 4.48
CA PHE A 91 -8.11 14.00 3.88
C PHE A 91 -7.49 12.62 3.75
N ALA A 92 -6.58 12.48 2.80
CA ALA A 92 -5.58 11.44 2.71
C ALA A 92 -4.19 12.09 2.66
N ILE A 93 -3.15 11.39 3.07
CA ILE A 93 -1.81 11.96 3.19
C ILE A 93 -0.77 11.19 2.37
N GLN A 94 0.06 11.91 1.62
CA GLN A 94 1.29 11.39 1.03
C GLN A 94 2.45 11.60 2.02
N PRO A 95 2.95 10.53 2.68
CA PRO A 95 3.96 10.69 3.72
C PRO A 95 5.35 11.04 3.18
N ALA A 96 5.65 10.66 1.95
CA ALA A 96 6.95 10.90 1.33
C ALA A 96 7.03 12.31 0.72
N HIS A 97 6.90 13.35 1.56
CA HIS A 97 6.89 14.74 1.10
C HIS A 97 8.28 15.27 0.70
N ASN A 98 9.38 14.67 1.18
CA ASN A 98 10.77 15.00 0.82
C ASN A 98 11.10 16.50 0.93
N HIS A 99 10.52 17.19 1.89
CA HIS A 99 10.66 18.64 2.06
C HIS A 99 12.13 19.06 2.24
N GLY A 100 12.59 19.98 1.40
CA GLY A 100 13.99 20.41 1.40
C GLY A 100 15.03 19.29 1.19
N GLY A 101 14.61 18.13 0.67
CA GLY A 101 15.46 16.96 0.51
C GLY A 101 15.61 16.10 1.78
N SER A 102 14.88 16.42 2.87
CA SER A 102 14.81 15.59 4.07
C SER A 102 14.08 14.28 3.80
N LEU A 103 14.45 13.25 4.57
CA LEU A 103 13.72 11.96 4.61
C LEU A 103 12.63 11.94 5.69
N ASP A 104 12.46 13.04 6.45
CA ASP A 104 11.43 13.13 7.47
C ASP A 104 10.05 12.92 6.85
N ALA A 105 9.20 12.18 7.57
CA ALA A 105 7.90 11.80 7.06
C ALA A 105 6.90 11.55 8.21
N PRO A 106 5.61 11.93 8.03
CA PRO A 106 4.53 11.50 8.90
C PRO A 106 4.56 9.99 9.15
N GLY A 107 4.33 9.61 10.40
CA GLY A 107 4.36 8.19 10.81
C GLY A 107 5.76 7.61 11.06
N TYR A 108 6.79 8.46 11.04
CA TYR A 108 8.18 8.08 11.36
C TYR A 108 8.90 9.15 12.19
N SER A 109 8.88 10.41 11.73
CA SER A 109 9.80 11.46 12.21
C SER A 109 9.13 12.47 13.14
N TYR A 110 7.82 12.59 13.08
CA TYR A 110 7.10 13.66 13.78
C TYR A 110 6.50 13.19 15.11
N ARG A 111 6.70 13.99 16.17
CA ARG A 111 6.14 13.72 17.51
C ARG A 111 4.62 13.72 17.54
N PHE A 112 3.99 14.51 16.67
CA PHE A 112 2.56 14.80 16.68
C PHE A 112 1.85 14.45 15.37
N CYS A 113 2.52 13.75 14.44
CA CYS A 113 1.94 13.35 13.16
C CYS A 113 2.29 11.91 12.77
N GLY A 114 1.26 11.09 12.67
CA GLY A 114 1.28 9.70 12.24
C GLY A 114 -0.10 9.09 12.33
N GLY A 115 -0.38 8.05 11.57
CA GLY A 115 -1.72 7.49 11.37
C GLY A 115 -2.25 6.68 12.54
N ASP A 116 -1.38 6.12 13.37
CA ASP A 116 -1.78 5.31 14.52
C ASP A 116 -2.10 6.18 15.75
N ALA A 117 -2.99 7.15 15.57
CA ALA A 117 -3.41 8.09 16.59
C ALA A 117 -4.87 8.50 16.44
N THR A 118 -5.52 8.93 17.53
CA THR A 118 -6.87 9.50 17.46
C THR A 118 -6.88 10.90 16.87
N HIS A 119 -5.89 11.74 17.22
CA HIS A 119 -5.74 13.11 16.72
C HIS A 119 -4.26 13.40 16.47
N VAL A 120 -3.99 14.21 15.46
CA VAL A 120 -2.65 14.58 15.01
C VAL A 120 -2.57 16.04 14.60
N ILE A 121 -1.35 16.57 14.60
CA ILE A 121 -1.04 17.86 13.97
C ILE A 121 -0.32 17.58 12.66
N ILE A 122 -0.95 17.92 11.55
CA ILE A 122 -0.33 17.85 10.23
C ILE A 122 0.69 18.97 10.13
N PRO A 123 1.98 18.68 9.93
CA PRO A 123 3.04 19.68 9.94
C PRO A 123 3.07 20.50 8.64
N ARG A 124 3.62 21.70 8.73
CA ARG A 124 3.77 22.64 7.60
C ARG A 124 4.47 22.00 6.40
N GLU A 125 5.47 21.15 6.63
CA GLU A 125 6.25 20.49 5.58
C GLU A 125 5.35 19.65 4.66
N THR A 126 4.40 18.92 5.23
CA THR A 126 3.40 18.15 4.48
C THR A 126 2.49 19.05 3.64
N LEU A 127 2.12 20.21 4.20
CA LEU A 127 1.20 21.16 3.56
C LEU A 127 1.91 21.96 2.45
N GLU A 128 3.16 22.37 2.65
CA GLU A 128 3.97 23.11 1.69
C GLU A 128 4.33 22.27 0.44
N GLU A 129 4.50 20.95 0.62
CA GLU A 129 4.76 20.01 -0.48
C GLU A 129 3.46 19.47 -1.13
N ASP A 130 2.30 20.06 -0.80
CA ASP A 130 0.98 19.66 -1.33
C ASP A 130 0.64 18.17 -1.10
N CYS A 131 1.15 17.61 0.01
CA CYS A 131 1.04 16.21 0.37
C CYS A 131 -0.17 15.89 1.26
N LEU A 132 -0.95 16.88 1.70
CA LEU A 132 -2.29 16.69 2.27
C LEU A 132 -3.33 16.83 1.16
N LEU A 133 -4.01 15.74 0.83
CA LEU A 133 -4.96 15.68 -0.27
C LEU A 133 -6.39 15.65 0.25
N LYS A 134 -7.27 16.46 -0.34
CA LYS A 134 -8.71 16.33 -0.07
C LYS A 134 -9.22 15.02 -0.62
N TYR A 135 -10.14 14.42 0.11
CA TYR A 135 -10.75 13.16 -0.22
C TYR A 135 -12.27 13.24 -0.03
N SER A 136 -13.04 12.81 -1.01
CA SER A 136 -14.51 12.91 -1.02
C SER A 136 -15.24 11.55 -0.99
N GLY A 137 -14.50 10.45 -1.05
CA GLY A 137 -15.08 9.10 -1.09
C GLY A 137 -15.86 8.71 0.17
N ASP A 138 -16.68 7.67 0.08
CA ASP A 138 -17.63 7.26 1.11
C ASP A 138 -16.98 6.61 2.34
N ALA A 139 -15.83 5.93 2.15
CA ALA A 139 -15.15 5.18 3.20
C ALA A 139 -13.76 5.73 3.51
N PHE A 140 -13.37 5.76 4.79
CA PHE A 140 -12.05 6.22 5.22
C PHE A 140 -10.93 5.27 4.81
N PHE A 141 -11.18 3.96 4.76
CA PHE A 141 -10.16 3.00 4.36
C PHE A 141 -9.70 3.17 2.90
N TYR A 142 -10.50 3.74 2.02
CA TYR A 142 -10.04 4.11 0.68
C TYR A 142 -8.95 5.18 0.76
N GLY A 143 -9.19 6.21 1.59
CA GLY A 143 -8.22 7.29 1.77
C GLY A 143 -6.91 6.81 2.41
N SER A 144 -6.95 5.90 3.39
CA SER A 144 -5.74 5.31 3.98
C SER A 144 -5.01 4.38 3.02
N LEU A 145 -5.74 3.58 2.23
CA LEU A 145 -5.11 2.71 1.23
C LEU A 145 -4.70 3.44 -0.08
N ALA A 146 -4.96 4.73 -0.18
CA ALA A 146 -4.47 5.54 -1.30
C ALA A 146 -2.93 5.61 -1.33
N GLU A 147 -2.28 5.60 -0.14
CA GLU A 147 -0.82 5.56 -0.07
C GLU A 147 -0.24 4.28 -0.72
N PRO A 148 -0.58 3.05 -0.29
CA PRO A 148 -0.06 1.86 -0.95
C PRO A 148 -0.49 1.73 -2.41
N MET A 149 -1.66 2.22 -2.80
CA MET A 149 -2.05 2.29 -4.20
C MET A 149 -1.20 3.29 -4.99
N SER A 150 -0.80 4.41 -4.38
CA SER A 150 0.15 5.34 -5.02
C SER A 150 1.51 4.69 -5.29
N CYS A 151 1.99 3.83 -4.39
CA CYS A 151 3.21 3.06 -4.60
C CYS A 151 3.09 2.12 -5.81
N ILE A 152 1.93 1.48 -5.96
CA ILE A 152 1.62 0.58 -7.08
C ILE A 152 1.59 1.36 -8.41
N ILE A 153 0.84 2.46 -8.45
CA ILE A 153 0.70 3.34 -9.62
C ILE A 153 2.06 3.92 -10.01
N GLY A 154 2.81 4.45 -9.03
CA GLY A 154 4.16 4.96 -9.24
C GLY A 154 5.12 3.90 -9.78
N GLY A 155 5.00 2.64 -9.33
CA GLY A 155 5.74 1.52 -9.92
C GLY A 155 5.38 1.30 -11.39
N ALA A 156 4.09 1.35 -11.75
CA ALA A 156 3.65 1.23 -13.13
C ALA A 156 4.13 2.41 -13.99
N HIS A 157 4.08 3.63 -13.46
CA HIS A 157 4.54 4.84 -14.16
C HIS A 157 6.06 4.91 -14.32
N ALA A 158 6.82 4.36 -13.37
CA ALA A 158 8.28 4.35 -13.41
C ALA A 158 8.87 3.34 -14.42
N SER A 159 8.12 2.32 -14.82
CA SER A 159 8.50 1.48 -15.96
C SER A 159 8.66 2.36 -17.20
N TYR A 160 9.56 1.99 -18.10
CA TYR A 160 9.73 2.75 -19.35
C TYR A 160 10.17 1.87 -20.50
N HIS A 161 9.89 2.36 -21.71
CA HIS A 161 10.23 1.75 -22.97
C HIS A 161 10.87 2.76 -23.91
N THR A 162 11.64 2.27 -24.87
CA THR A 162 12.28 3.09 -25.90
C THR A 162 11.80 2.68 -27.30
N LYS A 163 12.16 3.44 -28.28
CA LYS A 163 12.02 3.07 -29.68
C LYS A 163 13.42 2.84 -30.22
N SER A 164 13.61 1.80 -31.01
CA SER A 164 14.91 1.52 -31.66
C SER A 164 15.47 2.76 -32.36
N GLY A 165 16.72 3.10 -32.04
CA GLY A 165 17.39 4.30 -32.55
C GLY A 165 16.99 5.62 -31.84
N SER A 166 16.28 5.57 -30.70
CA SER A 166 15.91 6.73 -29.92
C SER A 166 16.32 6.54 -28.45
N TYR A 167 16.74 7.62 -27.80
CA TYR A 167 17.04 7.67 -26.35
C TYR A 167 15.87 8.28 -25.55
N VAL A 168 14.76 8.58 -26.22
CA VAL A 168 13.56 9.14 -25.54
C VAL A 168 12.81 8.00 -24.86
N HIS A 169 12.65 8.11 -23.55
CA HIS A 169 11.88 7.18 -22.74
C HIS A 169 10.38 7.48 -22.86
N LYS A 170 9.60 6.46 -23.17
CA LYS A 170 8.14 6.47 -23.05
C LYS A 170 7.80 5.86 -21.70
N MET A 171 7.50 6.70 -20.73
CA MET A 171 7.22 6.28 -19.36
C MET A 171 5.91 5.49 -19.26
N GLY A 172 5.85 4.63 -18.25
CA GLY A 172 4.74 3.73 -17.93
C GLY A 172 4.84 2.37 -18.62
N ILE A 173 4.07 1.40 -18.13
CA ILE A 173 3.97 0.05 -18.70
C ILE A 173 3.59 0.10 -20.19
N ARG A 174 3.93 -0.93 -20.95
CA ARG A 174 3.63 -0.96 -22.38
C ARG A 174 2.13 -1.21 -22.64
N GLU A 175 1.49 -0.25 -23.29
CA GLU A 175 0.10 -0.41 -23.74
C GLU A 175 -0.02 -1.57 -24.74
N GLY A 176 -0.99 -2.46 -24.53
CA GLY A 176 -1.16 -3.68 -25.32
C GLY A 176 -0.05 -4.72 -25.12
N GLY A 177 0.93 -4.44 -24.24
CA GLY A 177 2.06 -5.30 -23.96
C GLY A 177 1.71 -6.54 -23.14
N LYS A 178 2.74 -7.33 -22.85
CA LYS A 178 2.67 -8.53 -22.02
C LYS A 178 3.37 -8.28 -20.70
N LEU A 179 2.65 -8.47 -19.59
CA LEU A 179 3.10 -8.12 -18.26
C LEU A 179 3.13 -9.37 -17.37
N ALA A 180 4.21 -9.54 -16.57
CA ALA A 180 4.33 -10.57 -15.56
C ALA A 180 4.44 -9.97 -14.15
N LEU A 181 3.68 -10.49 -13.19
CA LEU A 181 3.74 -10.14 -11.77
C LEU A 181 4.30 -11.34 -11.00
N LEU A 182 5.58 -11.29 -10.63
CA LEU A 182 6.27 -12.40 -9.97
C LEU A 182 6.12 -12.30 -8.45
N ALA A 183 5.71 -13.41 -7.81
CA ALA A 183 5.29 -13.46 -6.41
C ALA A 183 4.16 -12.43 -6.13
N GLY A 184 3.24 -12.28 -7.10
CA GLY A 184 2.25 -11.19 -7.18
C GLY A 184 0.90 -11.51 -6.56
N ALA A 185 0.70 -12.63 -5.88
CA ALA A 185 -0.59 -12.94 -5.23
C ALA A 185 -0.74 -12.32 -3.83
N GLY A 186 0.23 -11.52 -3.38
CA GLY A 186 0.16 -10.70 -2.18
C GLY A 186 -0.63 -9.40 -2.37
N PRO A 187 -0.81 -8.58 -1.30
CA PRO A 187 -1.67 -7.40 -1.35
C PRO A 187 -1.24 -6.39 -2.42
N MET A 188 0.06 -6.09 -2.52
CA MET A 188 0.55 -5.12 -3.50
C MET A 188 0.40 -5.62 -4.95
N GLY A 189 0.60 -6.92 -5.18
CA GLY A 189 0.37 -7.52 -6.50
C GLY A 189 -1.12 -7.54 -6.87
N LEU A 190 -2.02 -7.80 -5.92
CA LEU A 190 -3.48 -7.71 -6.15
C LEU A 190 -3.91 -6.28 -6.47
N GLY A 191 -3.40 -5.29 -5.75
CA GLY A 191 -3.62 -3.88 -6.09
C GLY A 191 -3.11 -3.53 -7.50
N MET A 192 -1.95 -4.10 -7.92
CA MET A 192 -1.46 -3.93 -9.29
C MET A 192 -2.39 -4.59 -10.32
N VAL A 193 -2.90 -5.79 -10.06
CA VAL A 193 -3.87 -6.43 -10.98
C VAL A 193 -5.11 -5.56 -11.14
N ASP A 194 -5.67 -5.05 -10.01
CA ASP A 194 -6.82 -4.16 -10.05
C ASP A 194 -6.53 -2.90 -10.86
N TYR A 195 -5.38 -2.25 -10.59
CA TYR A 195 -4.97 -1.05 -11.32
C TYR A 195 -4.84 -1.28 -12.83
N ILE A 196 -4.06 -2.29 -13.27
CA ILE A 196 -3.77 -2.51 -14.70
C ILE A 196 -4.97 -3.02 -15.50
N VAL A 197 -5.96 -3.61 -14.84
CA VAL A 197 -7.24 -3.97 -15.47
C VAL A 197 -8.11 -2.73 -15.71
N HIS A 198 -8.01 -1.71 -14.86
CA HIS A 198 -8.90 -0.55 -14.86
C HIS A 198 -8.24 0.77 -15.28
N CYS A 199 -6.90 0.84 -15.37
CA CYS A 199 -6.21 2.03 -15.88
C CYS A 199 -6.45 2.24 -17.37
N ASP A 200 -6.09 3.42 -17.87
CA ASP A 200 -6.27 3.76 -19.29
C ASP A 200 -5.27 3.04 -20.19
N ARG A 201 -4.07 2.75 -19.69
CA ARG A 201 -2.97 2.10 -20.41
C ARG A 201 -2.83 0.63 -20.00
N LYS A 202 -3.59 -0.23 -20.67
CA LYS A 202 -3.71 -1.64 -20.32
C LYS A 202 -2.72 -2.53 -21.09
N PRO A 203 -2.14 -3.58 -20.45
CA PRO A 203 -1.51 -4.68 -21.17
C PRO A 203 -2.57 -5.57 -21.84
N SER A 204 -2.17 -6.34 -22.83
CA SER A 204 -3.04 -7.36 -23.46
C SER A 204 -3.04 -8.69 -22.70
N LEU A 205 -1.94 -8.98 -21.98
CA LEU A 205 -1.75 -10.20 -21.20
C LEU A 205 -1.12 -9.85 -19.85
N VAL A 206 -1.66 -10.46 -18.78
CA VAL A 206 -1.09 -10.41 -17.42
C VAL A 206 -0.95 -11.83 -16.90
N ILE A 207 0.25 -12.21 -16.47
CA ILE A 207 0.49 -13.47 -15.77
C ILE A 207 0.95 -13.16 -14.35
N VAL A 208 0.14 -13.53 -13.36
CA VAL A 208 0.44 -13.42 -11.93
C VAL A 208 0.98 -14.76 -11.45
N THR A 209 2.16 -14.76 -10.85
CA THR A 209 2.75 -15.99 -10.31
C THR A 209 2.87 -15.95 -8.81
N ASP A 210 2.76 -17.09 -8.18
CA ASP A 210 3.09 -17.32 -6.76
C ASP A 210 3.42 -18.81 -6.56
N ILE A 211 3.94 -19.17 -5.40
CA ILE A 211 4.14 -20.56 -4.96
C ILE A 211 3.01 -21.06 -4.06
N ASP A 212 2.19 -20.14 -3.54
CA ASP A 212 1.09 -20.41 -2.63
C ASP A 212 -0.24 -20.52 -3.38
N SER A 213 -0.75 -21.75 -3.48
CA SER A 213 -2.03 -22.02 -4.16
C SER A 213 -3.24 -21.37 -3.49
N ALA A 214 -3.21 -21.18 -2.16
CA ALA A 214 -4.32 -20.55 -1.44
C ALA A 214 -4.38 -19.05 -1.76
N ARG A 215 -3.22 -18.38 -1.83
CA ARG A 215 -3.13 -16.98 -2.27
C ARG A 215 -3.61 -16.81 -3.70
N LEU A 216 -3.17 -17.66 -4.62
CA LEU A 216 -3.61 -17.63 -6.02
C LEU A 216 -5.12 -17.88 -6.17
N SER A 217 -5.68 -18.83 -5.39
CA SER A 217 -7.12 -19.09 -5.39
C SER A 217 -7.91 -17.88 -4.87
N ARG A 218 -7.44 -17.26 -3.78
CA ARG A 218 -8.05 -16.03 -3.27
C ARG A 218 -7.95 -14.89 -4.31
N ALA A 219 -6.80 -14.71 -4.93
CA ALA A 219 -6.60 -13.71 -5.98
C ALA A 219 -7.60 -13.90 -7.13
N ALA A 220 -7.74 -15.12 -7.62
CA ALA A 220 -8.67 -15.45 -8.70
C ALA A 220 -10.16 -15.32 -8.30
N SER A 221 -10.49 -15.44 -7.01
CA SER A 221 -11.86 -15.21 -6.54
C SER A 221 -12.22 -13.73 -6.45
N ILE A 222 -11.25 -12.87 -6.13
CA ILE A 222 -11.44 -11.41 -5.98
C ILE A 222 -11.38 -10.69 -7.33
N LEU A 223 -10.39 -11.05 -8.14
CA LEU A 223 -10.11 -10.48 -9.46
C LEU A 223 -10.10 -11.62 -10.49
N PRO A 224 -11.29 -12.14 -10.87
CA PRO A 224 -11.36 -13.30 -11.75
C PRO A 224 -10.90 -12.96 -13.19
N PRO A 225 -10.28 -13.92 -13.90
CA PRO A 225 -9.89 -13.75 -15.31
C PRO A 225 -11.02 -13.25 -16.21
N SER A 226 -12.26 -13.68 -15.95
CA SER A 226 -13.45 -13.24 -16.70
C SER A 226 -13.76 -11.74 -16.52
N GLU A 227 -13.43 -11.16 -15.37
CA GLU A 227 -13.55 -9.71 -15.16
C GLU A 227 -12.51 -8.96 -15.99
N ALA A 228 -11.24 -9.37 -15.89
CA ALA A 228 -10.16 -8.78 -16.67
C ALA A 228 -10.43 -8.86 -18.19
N GLU A 229 -11.00 -9.97 -18.67
CA GLU A 229 -11.37 -10.16 -20.08
C GLU A 229 -12.44 -9.14 -20.53
N ARG A 230 -13.40 -8.79 -19.68
CA ARG A 230 -14.39 -7.73 -19.98
C ARG A 230 -13.73 -6.37 -20.18
N HIS A 231 -12.57 -6.16 -19.58
CA HIS A 231 -11.75 -4.95 -19.74
C HIS A 231 -10.67 -5.08 -20.82
N GLY A 232 -10.67 -6.19 -21.61
CA GLY A 232 -9.73 -6.41 -22.72
C GLY A 232 -8.35 -6.93 -22.29
N VAL A 233 -8.23 -7.44 -21.06
CA VAL A 233 -6.98 -7.97 -20.49
C VAL A 233 -7.10 -9.48 -20.30
N LYS A 234 -6.21 -10.26 -20.89
CA LYS A 234 -6.08 -11.70 -20.60
C LYS A 234 -5.32 -11.87 -19.29
N LEU A 235 -5.99 -12.32 -18.22
CA LEU A 235 -5.39 -12.53 -16.90
C LEU A 235 -5.20 -14.03 -16.63
N MET A 236 -4.06 -14.40 -16.07
CA MET A 236 -3.74 -15.76 -15.67
C MET A 236 -3.08 -15.79 -14.30
N TYR A 237 -3.50 -16.73 -13.44
CA TYR A 237 -2.85 -17.03 -12.16
C TYR A 237 -2.12 -18.36 -12.25
N VAL A 238 -0.83 -18.37 -11.94
CA VAL A 238 0.07 -19.52 -12.18
C VAL A 238 0.85 -19.84 -10.92
N ASN A 239 0.66 -21.08 -10.41
CA ASN A 239 1.55 -21.61 -9.38
C ASN A 239 2.81 -22.16 -10.06
N THR A 240 3.95 -21.51 -9.80
CA THR A 240 5.23 -21.86 -10.44
C THR A 240 5.77 -23.22 -10.01
N THR A 241 5.35 -23.74 -8.85
CA THR A 241 5.77 -25.06 -8.36
C THR A 241 5.14 -26.23 -9.15
N ASN A 242 4.12 -25.96 -9.96
CA ASN A 242 3.46 -26.98 -10.78
C ASN A 242 4.23 -27.30 -12.10
N PHE A 243 5.35 -26.60 -12.34
CA PHE A 243 6.11 -26.74 -13.58
C PHE A 243 7.59 -26.98 -13.30
N GLU A 244 8.19 -27.92 -14.02
CA GLU A 244 9.63 -28.16 -13.98
C GLU A 244 10.41 -26.93 -14.49
N ASP A 245 9.91 -26.29 -15.57
CA ASP A 245 10.43 -25.01 -16.08
C ASP A 245 9.28 -23.99 -16.20
N PRO A 246 9.04 -23.18 -15.17
CA PRO A 246 8.01 -22.16 -15.19
C PRO A 246 8.28 -21.04 -16.22
N ILE A 247 9.55 -20.77 -16.56
CA ILE A 247 9.91 -19.78 -17.57
C ILE A 247 9.49 -20.28 -18.95
N ALA A 248 9.81 -21.52 -19.31
CA ALA A 248 9.39 -22.12 -20.57
C ALA A 248 7.85 -22.19 -20.65
N PHE A 249 7.15 -22.45 -19.54
CA PHE A 249 5.70 -22.39 -19.48
C PHE A 249 5.17 -20.99 -19.82
N MET A 250 5.68 -19.94 -19.16
CA MET A 250 5.23 -18.56 -19.36
C MET A 250 5.55 -18.05 -20.77
N LYS A 251 6.70 -18.41 -21.32
CA LYS A 251 7.12 -18.04 -22.69
C LYS A 251 6.23 -18.65 -23.78
N ARG A 252 5.41 -19.65 -23.49
CA ARG A 252 4.39 -20.11 -24.48
C ARG A 252 3.33 -19.04 -24.76
N PHE A 253 3.09 -18.13 -23.82
CA PHE A 253 2.15 -17.01 -23.95
C PHE A 253 2.84 -15.71 -24.40
N ALA A 254 4.14 -15.64 -24.19
CA ALA A 254 4.99 -14.52 -24.56
C ALA A 254 6.29 -15.03 -25.24
N PRO A 255 6.23 -15.57 -26.46
CA PRO A 255 7.40 -16.18 -27.12
C PRO A 255 8.60 -15.23 -27.26
N ASP A 256 8.34 -13.94 -27.51
CA ASP A 256 9.34 -12.88 -27.65
C ASP A 256 9.76 -12.29 -26.28
N GLY A 257 9.23 -12.81 -25.17
CA GLY A 257 9.40 -12.31 -23.80
C GLY A 257 8.31 -11.33 -23.40
N PHE A 258 8.42 -10.85 -22.14
CA PHE A 258 7.50 -9.89 -21.54
C PHE A 258 8.01 -8.46 -21.72
N ASP A 259 7.09 -7.54 -21.93
CA ASP A 259 7.39 -6.11 -22.02
C ASP A 259 7.66 -5.53 -20.63
N ASP A 260 6.87 -5.93 -19.63
CA ASP A 260 7.01 -5.49 -18.24
C ASP A 260 7.02 -6.69 -17.29
N VAL A 261 7.95 -6.69 -16.34
CA VAL A 261 8.05 -7.72 -15.30
C VAL A 261 8.19 -7.04 -13.95
N PHE A 262 7.22 -7.24 -13.05
CA PHE A 262 7.27 -6.74 -11.68
C PHE A 262 7.64 -7.85 -10.71
N VAL A 263 8.54 -7.55 -9.76
CA VAL A 263 9.00 -8.49 -8.73
C VAL A 263 8.54 -8.03 -7.37
N TYR A 264 7.65 -8.82 -6.73
CA TYR A 264 7.04 -8.49 -5.43
C TYR A 264 7.70 -9.16 -4.22
N ALA A 265 8.68 -10.02 -4.44
CA ALA A 265 9.43 -10.65 -3.35
C ALA A 265 10.92 -10.38 -3.46
N PRO A 266 11.63 -9.99 -2.36
CA PRO A 266 13.08 -9.78 -2.39
C PRO A 266 13.81 -11.13 -2.29
N VAL A 267 13.63 -11.95 -3.34
CA VAL A 267 14.17 -13.31 -3.44
C VAL A 267 14.97 -13.44 -4.72
N LYS A 268 16.28 -13.73 -4.59
CA LYS A 268 17.23 -13.79 -5.71
C LYS A 268 16.72 -14.61 -6.91
N PRO A 269 16.26 -15.88 -6.78
CA PRO A 269 15.74 -16.65 -7.90
C PRO A 269 14.54 -16.02 -8.62
N VAL A 270 13.70 -15.25 -7.91
CA VAL A 270 12.53 -14.58 -8.53
C VAL A 270 12.97 -13.41 -9.40
N ILE A 271 13.99 -12.65 -8.97
CA ILE A 271 14.57 -11.55 -9.77
C ILE A 271 15.24 -12.10 -11.02
N GLU A 272 16.05 -13.16 -10.88
CA GLU A 272 16.74 -13.83 -11.99
C GLU A 272 15.76 -14.49 -12.98
N MET A 273 14.63 -15.00 -12.47
CA MET A 273 13.51 -15.43 -13.31
C MET A 273 12.93 -14.26 -14.10
N GLY A 274 12.74 -13.10 -13.43
CA GLY A 274 12.26 -11.87 -14.06
C GLY A 274 13.15 -11.43 -15.23
N ASP A 275 14.47 -11.36 -15.02
CA ASP A 275 15.44 -11.02 -16.08
C ASP A 275 15.35 -11.98 -17.29
N ARG A 276 15.22 -13.29 -17.03
CA ARG A 276 15.09 -14.30 -18.08
C ARG A 276 13.77 -14.25 -18.84
N LEU A 277 12.73 -13.63 -18.28
CA LEU A 277 11.42 -13.47 -18.93
C LEU A 277 11.34 -12.24 -19.83
N LEU A 278 12.22 -11.26 -19.66
CA LEU A 278 12.19 -10.02 -20.45
C LEU A 278 12.33 -10.29 -21.96
N GLY A 279 11.52 -9.58 -22.73
CA GLY A 279 11.67 -9.43 -24.16
C GLY A 279 12.60 -8.28 -24.54
N ARG A 280 12.68 -7.98 -25.84
CA ARG A 280 13.42 -6.81 -26.33
C ARG A 280 12.76 -5.53 -25.81
N ASP A 281 13.57 -4.58 -25.31
CA ASP A 281 13.13 -3.32 -24.66
C ASP A 281 12.23 -3.58 -23.45
N GLY A 282 12.36 -4.78 -22.83
CA GLY A 282 11.58 -5.16 -21.66
C GLY A 282 12.08 -4.47 -20.40
N CYS A 283 11.16 -4.11 -19.50
CA CYS A 283 11.44 -3.43 -18.25
C CYS A 283 11.18 -4.35 -17.04
N LEU A 284 12.22 -4.60 -16.23
CA LEU A 284 12.08 -5.25 -14.93
C LEU A 284 11.91 -4.18 -13.86
N ASN A 285 10.76 -4.17 -13.19
CA ASN A 285 10.51 -3.33 -12.04
C ASN A 285 10.71 -4.14 -10.75
N PHE A 286 11.74 -3.80 -9.98
CA PHE A 286 12.00 -4.37 -8.68
C PHE A 286 11.18 -3.62 -7.62
N PHE A 287 9.94 -4.05 -7.43
CA PHE A 287 8.98 -3.42 -6.50
C PHE A 287 9.25 -3.80 -5.04
N ALA A 288 9.81 -4.99 -4.79
CA ALA A 288 10.07 -5.48 -3.45
C ALA A 288 11.13 -4.65 -2.70
N GLY A 289 10.89 -4.39 -1.42
CA GLY A 289 11.84 -3.68 -0.56
C GLY A 289 12.72 -4.63 0.26
N PRO A 290 14.00 -4.89 -0.11
CA PRO A 290 14.89 -5.71 0.69
C PRO A 290 15.25 -5.02 2.02
N THR A 291 15.55 -5.83 3.04
CA THR A 291 16.02 -5.32 4.34
C THR A 291 17.54 -5.20 4.40
N LYS A 292 18.27 -6.03 3.62
CA LYS A 292 19.73 -6.04 3.59
C LYS A 292 20.24 -5.05 2.55
N THR A 293 21.18 -4.20 2.93
CA THR A 293 21.79 -3.18 2.06
C THR A 293 22.69 -3.79 0.98
N ASP A 294 23.19 -5.00 1.19
CA ASP A 294 24.05 -5.76 0.26
C ASP A 294 23.27 -6.81 -0.56
N PHE A 295 21.95 -6.74 -0.59
CA PHE A 295 21.09 -7.66 -1.35
C PHE A 295 21.42 -7.57 -2.86
N ARG A 296 21.72 -8.73 -3.51
CA ARG A 296 22.19 -8.82 -4.88
C ARG A 296 21.54 -9.99 -5.63
N ALA A 297 21.40 -9.84 -6.96
CA ALA A 297 20.97 -10.87 -7.89
C ALA A 297 21.83 -10.84 -9.18
N GLU A 298 21.87 -11.93 -9.92
CA GLU A 298 22.56 -12.03 -11.21
C GLU A 298 21.62 -11.61 -12.35
N LEU A 299 22.13 -10.77 -13.26
CA LEU A 299 21.38 -10.26 -14.40
C LEU A 299 22.17 -10.47 -15.69
N ASN A 300 21.48 -10.66 -16.82
CA ASN A 300 22.09 -10.87 -18.12
C ASN A 300 22.44 -9.56 -18.80
N PHE A 301 23.65 -9.06 -18.62
CA PHE A 301 24.12 -7.84 -19.25
C PHE A 301 24.26 -7.90 -20.77
N TYR A 302 24.29 -9.09 -21.37
CA TYR A 302 24.20 -9.24 -22.84
C TYR A 302 22.83 -8.71 -23.32
N ASN A 303 21.74 -9.04 -22.59
CA ASN A 303 20.40 -8.55 -22.92
C ASN A 303 20.26 -7.04 -22.65
N VAL A 304 20.88 -6.51 -21.59
CA VAL A 304 20.91 -5.06 -21.35
C VAL A 304 21.52 -4.34 -22.56
N HIS A 305 22.61 -4.87 -23.10
CA HIS A 305 23.31 -4.25 -24.23
C HIS A 305 22.61 -4.47 -25.60
N TYR A 306 22.26 -5.72 -25.91
CA TYR A 306 21.75 -6.08 -27.24
C TYR A 306 20.24 -6.11 -27.39
N ALA A 307 19.53 -6.37 -26.33
CA ALA A 307 18.06 -6.38 -26.28
C ALA A 307 17.48 -5.12 -25.65
N SER A 308 18.32 -4.20 -25.15
CA SER A 308 17.91 -2.96 -24.49
C SER A 308 16.95 -3.21 -23.30
N THR A 309 17.22 -4.24 -22.51
CA THR A 309 16.41 -4.48 -21.30
C THR A 309 16.70 -3.43 -20.23
N HIS A 310 15.69 -3.06 -19.46
CA HIS A 310 15.76 -2.02 -18.43
C HIS A 310 15.51 -2.58 -17.05
N ILE A 311 16.06 -1.92 -16.02
CA ILE A 311 15.83 -2.25 -14.63
C ILE A 311 15.48 -0.96 -13.91
N VAL A 312 14.34 -0.95 -13.23
CA VAL A 312 13.87 0.18 -12.44
C VAL A 312 13.42 -0.30 -11.07
N GLY A 313 13.28 0.64 -10.14
CA GLY A 313 12.69 0.41 -8.83
C GLY A 313 12.18 1.73 -8.27
N THR A 314 11.14 1.65 -7.44
CA THR A 314 10.54 2.79 -6.77
C THR A 314 10.47 2.55 -5.28
N SER A 315 10.62 3.59 -4.48
CA SER A 315 10.41 3.57 -3.04
C SER A 315 9.30 4.56 -2.69
N GLY A 316 8.06 4.09 -2.75
CA GLY A 316 6.86 4.92 -2.62
C GLY A 316 6.33 5.41 -3.97
N GLY A 317 5.12 5.98 -3.95
CA GLY A 317 4.56 6.80 -5.02
C GLY A 317 4.82 8.28 -4.77
N ASN A 318 4.50 9.12 -5.74
CA ASN A 318 4.47 10.56 -5.57
C ASN A 318 3.03 11.08 -5.32
N THR A 319 2.89 12.39 -5.16
CA THR A 319 1.60 13.01 -4.88
C THR A 319 0.62 12.88 -6.06
N ASP A 320 1.10 12.88 -7.30
CA ASP A 320 0.24 12.69 -8.49
C ASP A 320 -0.25 11.26 -8.62
N ASP A 321 0.59 10.27 -8.31
CA ASP A 321 0.18 8.86 -8.23
C ASP A 321 -0.92 8.67 -7.18
N MET A 322 -0.84 9.37 -6.05
CA MET A 322 -1.86 9.32 -5.01
C MET A 322 -3.16 10.01 -5.42
N ARG A 323 -3.09 11.14 -6.14
CA ARG A 323 -4.27 11.79 -6.72
C ARG A 323 -4.96 10.87 -7.74
N GLU A 324 -4.18 10.15 -8.54
CA GLU A 324 -4.74 9.16 -9.46
C GLU A 324 -5.44 8.02 -8.71
N ALA A 325 -4.80 7.49 -7.65
CA ALA A 325 -5.41 6.45 -6.81
C ALA A 325 -6.74 6.91 -6.23
N LEU A 326 -6.78 8.07 -5.57
CA LEU A 326 -8.00 8.64 -4.99
C LEU A 326 -9.10 8.82 -6.03
N ARG A 327 -8.80 9.44 -7.17
CA ARG A 327 -9.76 9.63 -8.26
C ARG A 327 -10.32 8.30 -8.78
N MET A 328 -9.47 7.30 -9.01
CA MET A 328 -9.93 6.00 -9.50
C MET A 328 -10.79 5.25 -8.46
N MET A 329 -10.54 5.44 -7.16
CA MET A 329 -11.39 4.89 -6.10
C MET A 329 -12.73 5.63 -6.02
N GLU A 330 -12.73 6.97 -6.11
CA GLU A 330 -13.95 7.79 -6.12
C GLU A 330 -14.83 7.50 -7.34
N ASP A 331 -14.20 7.21 -8.50
CA ASP A 331 -14.88 6.78 -9.72
C ASP A 331 -15.35 5.30 -9.68
N GLY A 332 -15.04 4.55 -8.62
CA GLY A 332 -15.35 3.12 -8.49
C GLY A 332 -14.55 2.21 -9.42
N ARG A 333 -13.44 2.69 -9.99
CA ARG A 333 -12.56 1.91 -10.88
C ARG A 333 -11.53 1.08 -10.11
N LEU A 334 -11.14 1.50 -8.89
CA LEU A 334 -10.27 0.75 -8.00
C LEU A 334 -11.00 0.35 -6.72
N ASN A 335 -10.77 -0.88 -6.28
CA ASN A 335 -11.26 -1.36 -5.00
C ASN A 335 -10.11 -1.89 -4.14
N PRO A 336 -9.49 -1.05 -3.29
CA PRO A 336 -8.37 -1.45 -2.45
C PRO A 336 -8.75 -2.47 -1.36
N ALA A 337 -10.05 -2.75 -1.16
CA ALA A 337 -10.51 -3.82 -0.27
C ALA A 337 -9.94 -5.20 -0.64
N ALA A 338 -9.58 -5.42 -1.92
CA ALA A 338 -8.87 -6.62 -2.37
C ALA A 338 -7.58 -6.88 -1.58
N MET A 339 -6.92 -5.82 -1.09
CA MET A 339 -5.67 -5.89 -0.33
C MET A 339 -5.89 -6.24 1.15
N ILE A 340 -7.07 -6.00 1.71
CA ILE A 340 -7.37 -6.12 3.14
C ILE A 340 -7.67 -7.58 3.50
N THR A 341 -7.11 -8.04 4.62
CA THR A 341 -7.43 -9.36 5.20
C THR A 341 -7.80 -9.30 6.67
N HIS A 342 -7.43 -8.23 7.37
CA HIS A 342 -7.68 -8.07 8.80
C HIS A 342 -8.10 -6.65 9.12
N ILE A 343 -8.83 -6.51 10.23
CA ILE A 343 -9.19 -5.23 10.85
C ILE A 343 -8.77 -5.25 12.32
N CYS A 344 -8.49 -4.09 12.90
CA CYS A 344 -8.19 -3.94 14.33
C CYS A 344 -8.52 -2.52 14.84
N GLY A 345 -8.55 -2.34 16.15
CA GLY A 345 -8.56 -1.06 16.83
C GLY A 345 -7.14 -0.57 17.15
N LEU A 346 -7.03 0.68 17.60
CA LEU A 346 -5.76 1.31 17.93
C LEU A 346 -5.00 0.58 19.06
N ASP A 347 -5.71 -0.02 20.00
CA ASP A 347 -5.14 -0.78 21.12
C ASP A 347 -4.40 -2.07 20.70
N ALA A 348 -4.67 -2.59 19.50
CA ALA A 348 -3.98 -3.76 18.97
C ALA A 348 -2.75 -3.40 18.13
N VAL A 349 -2.60 -2.16 17.68
CA VAL A 349 -1.63 -1.77 16.63
C VAL A 349 -0.18 -2.01 17.04
N ALA A 350 0.18 -1.73 18.30
CA ALA A 350 1.57 -1.92 18.75
C ALA A 350 2.01 -3.38 18.61
N ASP A 351 1.18 -4.32 19.11
CA ASP A 351 1.46 -5.75 19.01
C ASP A 351 1.41 -6.25 17.56
N VAL A 352 0.42 -5.82 16.79
CA VAL A 352 0.28 -6.15 15.35
C VAL A 352 1.50 -5.70 14.58
N THR A 353 1.97 -4.48 14.80
CA THR A 353 3.13 -3.92 14.08
C THR A 353 4.42 -4.66 14.46
N LEU A 354 4.64 -4.95 15.74
CA LEU A 354 5.84 -5.68 16.19
C LEU A 354 5.89 -7.13 15.70
N ASN A 355 4.75 -7.75 15.44
CA ASN A 355 4.64 -9.14 14.99
C ASN A 355 4.17 -9.28 13.53
N LEU A 356 4.21 -8.22 12.74
CA LEU A 356 3.60 -8.17 11.41
C LEU A 356 4.16 -9.22 10.44
N ASP A 357 5.43 -9.56 10.56
CA ASP A 357 6.12 -10.59 9.77
C ASP A 357 5.61 -12.02 10.04
N LYS A 358 4.96 -12.24 11.19
CA LYS A 358 4.37 -13.53 11.60
C LYS A 358 2.88 -13.63 11.30
N ILE A 359 2.22 -12.52 10.96
CA ILE A 359 0.78 -12.47 10.69
C ILE A 359 0.54 -12.67 9.20
N PRO A 360 -0.04 -13.79 8.77
CA PRO A 360 -0.28 -14.06 7.35
C PRO A 360 -1.31 -13.12 6.74
N GLY A 361 -1.41 -13.15 5.42
CA GLY A 361 -2.43 -12.42 4.66
C GLY A 361 -1.95 -11.08 4.12
N GLY A 362 -2.93 -10.23 3.79
CA GLY A 362 -2.74 -8.89 3.20
C GLY A 362 -2.65 -7.77 4.23
N LYS A 363 -3.18 -6.59 3.89
CA LYS A 363 -3.21 -5.40 4.75
C LYS A 363 -4.03 -5.63 6.02
N LYS A 364 -3.58 -5.04 7.12
CA LYS A 364 -4.25 -4.95 8.41
C LYS A 364 -4.70 -3.50 8.58
N LEU A 365 -6.01 -3.30 8.48
CA LEU A 365 -6.61 -1.99 8.58
C LEU A 365 -6.88 -1.65 10.04
N CYS A 366 -6.40 -0.50 10.50
CA CYS A 366 -6.61 0.01 11.85
C CYS A 366 -7.69 1.10 11.84
N TYR A 367 -8.61 1.02 12.80
CA TYR A 367 -9.55 2.09 13.11
C TYR A 367 -9.17 2.73 14.45
N THR A 368 -8.79 3.99 14.42
CA THR A 368 -8.06 4.64 15.52
C THR A 368 -8.92 5.00 16.72
N ASN A 369 -10.25 5.06 16.56
CA ASN A 369 -11.18 5.49 17.59
C ASN A 369 -11.91 4.34 18.30
N ILE A 370 -11.56 3.09 17.99
CA ILE A 370 -12.19 1.91 18.57
C ILE A 370 -11.16 0.98 19.23
N SER A 371 -11.66 0.14 20.14
CA SER A 371 -10.95 -0.98 20.73
C SER A 371 -11.42 -2.27 20.06
N LEU A 372 -10.51 -2.95 19.35
CA LEU A 372 -10.80 -4.20 18.64
C LEU A 372 -9.51 -5.01 18.50
N PRO A 373 -9.48 -6.27 18.98
CA PRO A 373 -8.35 -7.15 18.72
C PRO A 373 -8.18 -7.39 17.21
N LEU A 374 -6.97 -7.74 16.78
CA LEU A 374 -6.73 -8.11 15.39
C LEU A 374 -7.67 -9.24 14.96
N THR A 375 -8.51 -8.96 13.99
CA THR A 375 -9.56 -9.86 13.53
C THR A 375 -9.43 -10.11 12.03
N ALA A 376 -9.26 -11.38 11.64
CA ALA A 376 -9.27 -11.74 10.22
C ALA A 376 -10.70 -11.66 9.66
N ILE A 377 -10.87 -11.08 8.49
CA ILE A 377 -12.17 -11.00 7.81
C ILE A 377 -12.72 -12.41 7.56
N SER A 378 -11.85 -13.38 7.26
CA SER A 378 -12.22 -14.79 7.10
C SER A 378 -12.77 -15.46 8.37
N ASP A 379 -12.50 -14.90 9.54
CA ASP A 379 -12.94 -15.47 10.82
C ASP A 379 -14.24 -14.84 11.34
N LEU A 380 -14.76 -13.81 10.68
CA LEU A 380 -15.98 -13.09 11.10
C LEU A 380 -17.18 -14.03 11.27
N GLU A 381 -17.41 -14.94 10.34
CA GLU A 381 -18.51 -15.91 10.43
C GLU A 381 -18.39 -16.83 11.66
N LYS A 382 -17.16 -17.29 11.94
CA LYS A 382 -16.89 -18.11 13.14
C LYS A 382 -17.09 -17.33 14.42
N LEU A 383 -16.56 -16.11 14.50
CA LEU A 383 -16.68 -15.23 15.65
C LEU A 383 -18.13 -14.78 15.87
N GLY A 384 -18.86 -14.55 14.79
CA GLY A 384 -20.28 -14.14 14.82
C GLY A 384 -21.23 -15.17 15.43
N LYS A 385 -20.78 -16.41 15.71
CA LYS A 385 -21.57 -17.38 16.46
C LYS A 385 -21.84 -16.93 17.92
N THR A 386 -20.94 -16.15 18.50
CA THR A 386 -21.00 -15.68 19.87
C THR A 386 -21.01 -14.16 20.02
N ASP A 387 -20.56 -13.42 18.99
CA ASP A 387 -20.43 -11.97 18.99
C ASP A 387 -21.39 -11.36 17.94
N PRO A 388 -22.41 -10.58 18.37
CA PRO A 388 -23.36 -9.93 17.47
C PRO A 388 -22.69 -8.96 16.48
N LEU A 389 -21.65 -8.21 16.91
CA LEU A 389 -20.90 -7.29 16.05
C LEU A 389 -20.24 -8.06 14.91
N MET A 390 -19.56 -9.15 15.22
CA MET A 390 -18.87 -9.98 14.22
C MET A 390 -19.86 -10.68 13.28
N ARG A 391 -21.05 -11.04 13.76
CA ARG A 391 -22.10 -11.65 12.93
C ARG A 391 -22.57 -10.68 11.85
N GLU A 392 -22.92 -9.47 12.24
CA GLU A 392 -23.39 -8.46 11.27
C GLU A 392 -22.28 -8.11 10.26
N LEU A 393 -21.04 -7.94 10.73
CA LEU A 393 -19.90 -7.72 9.84
C LEU A 393 -19.69 -8.87 8.84
N ALA A 394 -19.88 -10.13 9.29
CA ALA A 394 -19.79 -11.28 8.40
C ALA A 394 -20.87 -11.26 7.30
N GLU A 395 -22.11 -10.92 7.68
CA GLU A 395 -23.23 -10.77 6.74
C GLU A 395 -22.98 -9.65 5.74
N ILE A 396 -22.50 -8.49 6.22
CA ILE A 396 -22.15 -7.35 5.35
C ILE A 396 -21.03 -7.76 4.37
N CYS A 397 -19.91 -8.29 4.87
CA CYS A 397 -18.82 -8.73 4.01
C CYS A 397 -19.28 -9.80 3.01
N GLY A 398 -20.16 -10.72 3.42
CA GLY A 398 -20.75 -11.73 2.53
C GLY A 398 -21.49 -11.11 1.35
N ARG A 399 -22.27 -10.04 1.56
CA ARG A 399 -22.95 -9.28 0.48
C ARG A 399 -21.96 -8.61 -0.48
N HIS A 400 -20.75 -8.31 -0.01
CA HIS A 400 -19.66 -7.70 -0.79
C HIS A 400 -18.60 -8.71 -1.26
N GLY A 401 -18.98 -9.97 -1.48
CA GLY A 401 -18.08 -11.02 -2.01
C GLY A 401 -16.96 -11.42 -1.05
N GLY A 402 -17.18 -11.28 0.25
CA GLY A 402 -16.18 -11.56 1.29
C GLY A 402 -15.14 -10.46 1.50
N LEU A 403 -15.34 -9.29 0.89
CA LEU A 403 -14.45 -8.13 1.01
C LEU A 403 -14.96 -7.13 2.06
N TRP A 404 -14.04 -6.36 2.61
CA TRP A 404 -14.34 -5.17 3.39
C TRP A 404 -15.04 -4.13 2.52
N SER A 405 -15.90 -3.29 3.11
CA SER A 405 -16.71 -2.33 2.34
C SER A 405 -17.00 -1.07 3.15
N ALA A 406 -17.46 0.00 2.48
CA ALA A 406 -17.92 1.21 3.15
C ALA A 406 -19.08 0.94 4.12
N GLU A 407 -19.95 0.00 3.80
CA GLU A 407 -21.03 -0.44 4.68
C GLU A 407 -20.48 -1.12 5.94
N ALA A 408 -19.50 -2.01 5.80
CA ALA A 408 -18.85 -2.69 6.93
C ALA A 408 -18.07 -1.71 7.81
N GLU A 409 -17.33 -0.77 7.21
CA GLU A 409 -16.63 0.30 7.95
C GLU A 409 -17.60 1.15 8.76
N LYS A 410 -18.66 1.64 8.12
CA LYS A 410 -19.68 2.47 8.79
C LYS A 410 -20.30 1.71 9.97
N PHE A 411 -20.72 0.46 9.76
CA PHE A 411 -21.31 -0.35 10.81
C PHE A 411 -20.33 -0.57 11.97
N LEU A 412 -19.06 -0.88 11.66
CA LEU A 412 -18.03 -1.07 12.69
C LEU A 412 -17.84 0.20 13.52
N LEU A 413 -17.67 1.36 12.88
CA LEU A 413 -17.43 2.64 13.56
C LEU A 413 -18.59 3.08 14.44
N GLU A 414 -19.84 2.73 14.07
CA GLU A 414 -21.05 3.06 14.85
C GLU A 414 -21.29 2.12 16.03
N ASN A 415 -20.78 0.87 16.00
CA ASN A 415 -21.16 -0.17 16.95
C ASN A 415 -20.00 -0.77 17.75
N ALA A 416 -18.75 -0.53 17.36
CA ALA A 416 -17.60 -1.03 18.09
C ALA A 416 -17.39 -0.23 19.40
N LYS A 417 -16.72 -0.88 20.36
CA LYS A 417 -16.36 -0.24 21.63
C LYS A 417 -15.36 0.89 21.37
N PRO A 418 -15.59 2.12 21.85
CA PRO A 418 -14.59 3.19 21.79
C PRO A 418 -13.32 2.83 22.56
N ILE A 419 -12.16 3.34 22.08
CA ILE A 419 -10.85 3.14 22.71
C ILE A 419 -10.72 3.95 24.02
#